data_7ce569d37a20e585458950f159be655e
#
_entry.id   7ce569d37a20e585458950f159be655e
#
_cell.length_a   1.000
_cell.length_b   1.000
_cell.length_c   1.000
_cell.angle_alpha   90.00
_cell.angle_beta   90.00
_cell.angle_gamma   90.00
#
_symmetry.space_group_name_H-M   'P 1'
#
loop_
_entity.id
_entity.type
_entity.pdbx_description
1 polymer ?
#
loop_
_entity_poly.entity_id
_entity_poly.type
_entity_poly.pdbx_seq_one_letter_code
_entity_poly.pdbx_strand_id
1 'polypeptide(L)'
;AQAPSPQPAPVLRPQTVAPLSGSLDRVLLVNDNNPELIREPGILLSTFSKAGRAVPEAHLDVALNGRFDLFSHHVYAGQSESPNSTLWLAVLAAPRGSQPVSLKLLSGSTALSQAVDPGQAGAPFLPLPALMAQGSTPIYAGPGSRVATELLARQRSAELPASWTLSPGAPTTLIVLPLPV
;
A
#
# COMPACT_ATOMS: atom_id res chain seq x y z
N ALA A 1 -12.92 -43.65 -13.32
CA ALA A 1 -11.87 -42.66 -13.31
C ALA A 1 -12.27 -41.54 -14.27
N GLN A 2 -12.43 -40.35 -13.78
CA GLN A 2 -12.80 -39.17 -14.56
C GLN A 2 -11.52 -38.66 -15.23
N ALA A 3 -11.57 -38.43 -16.54
CA ALA A 3 -10.43 -37.85 -17.27
C ALA A 3 -10.08 -36.48 -16.71
N PRO A 4 -8.80 -36.13 -16.56
CA PRO A 4 -8.42 -34.80 -16.11
C PRO A 4 -8.95 -33.74 -17.06
N SER A 5 -9.54 -32.68 -16.50
CA SER A 5 -10.02 -31.53 -17.27
C SER A 5 -8.84 -30.92 -18.07
N PRO A 6 -9.04 -30.57 -19.35
CA PRO A 6 -7.98 -29.98 -20.14
C PRO A 6 -7.52 -28.67 -19.49
N GLN A 7 -6.23 -28.52 -19.27
CA GLN A 7 -5.66 -27.26 -18.82
C GLN A 7 -5.87 -26.18 -19.90
N PRO A 8 -6.23 -24.97 -19.49
CA PRO A 8 -6.38 -23.86 -20.43
C PRO A 8 -5.05 -23.61 -21.14
N ALA A 9 -5.12 -23.37 -22.46
CA ALA A 9 -3.93 -23.06 -23.23
C ALA A 9 -3.26 -21.76 -22.73
N PRO A 10 -1.92 -21.69 -22.70
CA PRO A 10 -1.23 -20.48 -22.29
C PRO A 10 -1.54 -19.33 -23.26
N VAL A 11 -1.76 -18.16 -22.68
CA VAL A 11 -2.03 -16.94 -23.44
C VAL A 11 -0.74 -16.15 -23.60
N LEU A 12 -0.26 -16.01 -24.82
CA LEU A 12 0.89 -15.18 -25.15
C LEU A 12 0.39 -13.80 -25.62
N ARG A 13 0.86 -12.76 -24.93
CA ARG A 13 0.63 -11.36 -25.33
C ARG A 13 1.98 -10.72 -25.62
N PRO A 14 2.22 -10.24 -26.86
CA PRO A 14 3.43 -9.49 -27.15
C PRO A 14 3.41 -8.18 -26.35
N GLN A 15 4.53 -7.85 -25.74
CA GLN A 15 4.72 -6.57 -25.06
C GLN A 15 5.58 -5.66 -25.91
N THR A 16 5.20 -4.40 -26.00
CA THR A 16 6.07 -3.37 -26.55
C THR A 16 6.93 -2.82 -25.42
N VAL A 17 8.24 -2.95 -25.56
CA VAL A 17 9.21 -2.38 -24.63
C VAL A 17 9.65 -1.04 -25.20
N ALA A 18 9.40 0.04 -24.46
CA ALA A 18 9.93 1.36 -24.78
C ALA A 18 10.96 1.77 -23.74
N PRO A 19 12.11 2.33 -24.14
CA PRO A 19 13.07 2.84 -23.20
C PRO A 19 12.48 4.02 -22.43
N LEU A 20 12.75 4.07 -21.12
CA LEU A 20 12.40 5.23 -20.30
C LEU A 20 13.24 6.42 -20.74
N SER A 21 12.60 7.50 -21.15
CA SER A 21 13.31 8.74 -21.50
C SER A 21 13.74 9.48 -20.24
N GLY A 22 14.96 10.01 -20.23
CA GLY A 22 15.53 10.74 -19.11
C GLY A 22 16.22 9.84 -18.09
N SER A 23 16.36 10.34 -16.88
CA SER A 23 16.90 9.62 -15.72
C SER A 23 15.85 9.50 -14.62
N LEU A 24 16.07 8.57 -13.71
CA LEU A 24 15.27 8.50 -12.48
C LEU A 24 15.45 9.81 -11.69
N ASP A 25 14.39 10.25 -11.03
CA ASP A 25 14.46 11.40 -10.14
C ASP A 25 15.24 11.05 -8.84
N ARG A 26 15.53 12.06 -8.03
CA ARG A 26 16.24 11.91 -6.75
C ARG A 26 15.28 12.06 -5.56
N VAL A 27 14.03 11.69 -5.75
CA VAL A 27 13.04 11.76 -4.67
C VAL A 27 13.30 10.65 -3.66
N LEU A 28 13.28 11.00 -2.39
CA LEU A 28 13.42 10.03 -1.32
C LEU A 28 12.19 9.12 -1.29
N LEU A 29 12.42 7.82 -1.35
CA LEU A 29 11.39 6.80 -1.16
C LEU A 29 11.44 6.26 0.27
N VAL A 30 10.35 6.40 1.00
CA VAL A 30 10.09 5.67 2.24
C VAL A 30 9.45 4.34 1.85
N ASN A 31 10.23 3.28 1.92
CA ASN A 31 9.78 1.93 1.53
C ASN A 31 9.44 1.11 2.78
N ASP A 32 8.15 0.96 3.03
CA ASP A 32 7.57 0.18 4.13
C ASP A 32 6.96 -1.10 3.57
N ASN A 33 7.82 -2.08 3.31
CA ASN A 33 7.45 -3.38 2.71
C ASN A 33 8.12 -4.56 3.44
N ASN A 34 8.65 -4.33 4.63
CA ASN A 34 9.29 -5.37 5.41
C ASN A 34 9.01 -5.20 6.92
N PRO A 35 8.41 -6.19 7.58
CA PRO A 35 7.96 -7.48 7.03
C PRO A 35 6.71 -7.32 6.16
N GLU A 36 6.65 -8.05 5.05
CA GLU A 36 5.42 -8.11 4.23
C GLU A 36 4.28 -8.77 5.01
N LEU A 37 4.57 -9.88 5.70
CA LEU A 37 3.60 -10.62 6.49
C LEU A 37 3.58 -10.16 7.94
N ILE A 38 2.45 -9.60 8.37
CA ILE A 38 2.22 -9.10 9.74
C ILE A 38 1.35 -10.09 10.51
N ARG A 39 1.66 -10.33 11.78
CA ARG A 39 0.90 -11.20 12.68
C ARG A 39 0.41 -10.51 13.94
N GLU A 40 1.03 -9.42 14.33
CA GLU A 40 0.76 -8.71 15.58
C GLU A 40 0.93 -7.19 15.41
N PRO A 41 0.33 -6.39 16.28
CA PRO A 41 0.52 -4.95 16.28
C PRO A 41 1.97 -4.56 16.56
N GLY A 42 2.46 -3.52 15.88
CA GLY A 42 3.81 -3.02 16.07
C GLY A 42 4.15 -1.83 15.18
N ILE A 43 5.37 -1.35 15.32
CA ILE A 43 5.92 -0.32 14.43
C ILE A 43 6.58 -1.04 13.26
N LEU A 44 6.06 -0.79 12.05
CA LEU A 44 6.60 -1.37 10.83
C LEU A 44 7.81 -0.56 10.34
N LEU A 45 7.65 0.75 10.28
CA LEU A 45 8.71 1.69 9.92
C LEU A 45 8.51 3.00 10.67
N SER A 46 9.59 3.59 11.17
CA SER A 46 9.53 4.91 11.80
C SER A 46 10.76 5.74 11.47
N THR A 47 10.53 6.97 11.00
CA THR A 47 11.56 7.99 10.82
C THR A 47 11.66 8.97 11.98
N PHE A 48 10.85 8.81 13.01
CA PHE A 48 10.87 9.69 14.18
C PHE A 48 12.22 9.69 14.91
N SER A 49 12.43 10.70 15.75
CA SER A 49 13.60 10.77 16.60
C SER A 49 13.65 9.61 17.59
N LYS A 50 14.85 9.10 17.87
CA LYS A 50 15.12 8.09 18.87
C LYS A 50 14.96 8.61 20.31
N ALA A 51 15.15 9.92 20.49
CA ALA A 51 15.13 10.56 21.79
C ALA A 51 13.79 10.42 22.51
N GLY A 52 13.80 9.95 23.72
CA GLY A 52 12.61 9.79 24.58
C GLY A 52 11.67 8.65 24.14
N ARG A 53 12.13 7.71 23.33
CA ARG A 53 11.35 6.55 22.89
C ARG A 53 11.62 5.33 23.78
N ALA A 54 10.57 4.52 24.00
CA ALA A 54 10.68 3.29 24.76
C ALA A 54 11.57 2.24 24.05
N VAL A 55 11.56 2.22 22.72
CA VAL A 55 12.37 1.34 21.86
C VAL A 55 13.09 2.19 20.82
N PRO A 56 14.24 2.82 21.17
CA PRO A 56 14.95 3.72 20.26
C PRO A 56 15.37 3.08 18.94
N GLU A 57 15.66 1.77 18.95
CA GLU A 57 16.12 1.00 17.79
C GLU A 57 15.05 0.88 16.71
N ALA A 58 13.76 1.00 17.07
CA ALA A 58 12.64 0.98 16.12
C ALA A 58 12.52 2.28 15.29
N HIS A 59 13.37 3.27 15.56
CA HIS A 59 13.30 4.58 14.93
C HIS A 59 14.57 4.90 14.14
N LEU A 60 14.44 5.29 12.87
CA LEU A 60 15.58 5.61 11.99
C LEU A 60 16.18 6.99 12.26
N ASP A 61 15.42 7.90 12.88
CA ASP A 61 15.82 9.29 13.15
C ASP A 61 16.16 10.08 11.87
N VAL A 62 15.32 9.96 10.87
CA VAL A 62 15.49 10.64 9.57
C VAL A 62 14.40 11.69 9.39
N ALA A 63 14.81 12.94 9.15
CA ALA A 63 13.87 14.01 8.78
C ALA A 63 13.59 13.97 7.27
N LEU A 64 12.30 14.02 6.91
CA LEU A 64 11.86 14.16 5.53
C LEU A 64 11.72 15.65 5.21
N ASN A 65 12.32 16.08 4.11
CA ASN A 65 12.28 17.47 3.63
C ASN A 65 11.92 17.53 2.15
N GLY A 66 11.05 18.47 1.79
CA GLY A 66 10.59 18.62 0.42
C GLY A 66 9.71 17.46 -0.01
N ARG A 67 9.81 17.05 -1.28
CA ARG A 67 9.07 15.92 -1.83
C ARG A 67 9.69 14.61 -1.35
N PHE A 68 8.81 13.68 -0.98
CA PHE A 68 9.14 12.27 -0.76
C PHE A 68 7.99 11.40 -1.23
N ASP A 69 8.28 10.16 -1.53
CA ASP A 69 7.29 9.16 -1.87
C ASP A 69 7.23 8.12 -0.75
N LEU A 70 6.04 7.61 -0.47
CA LEU A 70 5.80 6.53 0.49
C LEU A 70 5.22 5.32 -0.26
N PHE A 71 5.85 4.18 -0.10
CA PHE A 71 5.32 2.88 -0.52
C PHE A 71 5.15 2.00 0.72
N SER A 72 3.96 1.42 0.88
CA SER A 72 3.65 0.49 1.96
C SER A 72 2.86 -0.69 1.40
N HIS A 73 3.31 -1.91 1.69
CA HIS A 73 2.64 -3.14 1.26
C HIS A 73 2.75 -4.20 2.36
N HIS A 74 1.61 -4.62 2.89
CA HIS A 74 1.57 -5.60 3.96
C HIS A 74 0.41 -6.56 3.78
N VAL A 75 0.60 -7.77 4.29
CA VAL A 75 -0.40 -8.83 4.39
C VAL A 75 -0.61 -9.17 5.85
N TYR A 76 -1.82 -9.07 6.34
CA TYR A 76 -2.16 -9.51 7.69
C TYR A 76 -2.55 -10.98 7.67
N ALA A 77 -1.79 -11.81 8.38
CA ALA A 77 -2.02 -13.25 8.45
C ALA A 77 -3.03 -13.67 9.54
N GLY A 78 -3.56 -12.71 10.29
CA GLY A 78 -4.44 -12.97 11.42
C GLY A 78 -3.70 -13.53 12.64
N GLN A 79 -4.45 -13.67 13.72
CA GLN A 79 -4.02 -14.35 14.95
C GLN A 79 -4.71 -15.71 14.99
N SER A 80 -4.00 -16.76 15.43
CA SER A 80 -4.52 -18.12 15.52
C SER A 80 -5.78 -18.24 16.40
N GLU A 81 -5.89 -17.36 17.40
CA GLU A 81 -7.02 -17.33 18.34
C GLU A 81 -8.19 -16.45 17.86
N SER A 82 -8.00 -15.67 16.80
CA SER A 82 -9.00 -14.75 16.24
C SER A 82 -8.91 -14.71 14.72
N PRO A 83 -9.32 -15.76 14.01
CA PRO A 83 -9.13 -15.88 12.57
C PRO A 83 -9.86 -14.81 11.75
N ASN A 84 -10.86 -14.13 12.32
CA ASN A 84 -11.59 -13.04 11.67
C ASN A 84 -11.21 -11.67 12.25
N SER A 85 -9.99 -11.52 12.74
CA SER A 85 -9.52 -10.27 13.34
C SER A 85 -9.19 -9.23 12.25
N THR A 86 -9.24 -7.97 12.64
CA THR A 86 -8.80 -6.85 11.79
C THR A 86 -7.68 -6.12 12.49
N LEU A 87 -6.55 -5.94 11.81
CA LEU A 87 -5.50 -5.04 12.23
C LEU A 87 -5.67 -3.71 11.49
N TRP A 88 -5.26 -2.61 12.12
CA TRP A 88 -5.36 -1.28 11.50
C TRP A 88 -3.96 -0.78 11.14
N LEU A 89 -3.72 -0.55 9.86
CA LEU A 89 -2.51 0.11 9.37
C LEU A 89 -2.70 1.62 9.44
N ALA A 90 -1.85 2.31 10.19
CA ALA A 90 -1.89 3.75 10.32
C ALA A 90 -0.58 4.38 9.87
N VAL A 91 -0.68 5.49 9.12
CA VAL A 91 0.46 6.35 8.78
C VAL A 91 0.33 7.64 9.58
N LEU A 92 1.36 7.93 10.36
CA LEU A 92 1.44 9.09 11.22
C LEU A 92 2.56 10.03 10.77
N ALA A 93 2.35 11.34 10.85
CA ALA A 93 3.37 12.33 10.59
C ALA A 93 3.39 13.42 11.66
N ALA A 94 4.56 13.97 11.94
CA ALA A 94 4.72 15.10 12.85
C ALA A 94 5.83 16.02 12.33
N PRO A 95 5.72 17.34 12.53
CA PRO A 95 6.84 18.25 12.27
C PRO A 95 7.95 18.02 13.30
N ARG A 96 9.22 18.14 12.87
CA ARG A 96 10.36 18.10 13.80
C ARG A 96 10.58 19.43 14.52
N GLY A 97 10.11 20.52 13.93
CA GLY A 97 10.24 21.88 14.47
C GLY A 97 9.05 22.27 15.35
N SER A 98 9.12 23.48 15.87
CA SER A 98 8.08 24.08 16.72
C SER A 98 6.97 24.78 15.93
N GLN A 99 7.04 24.79 14.62
CA GLN A 99 6.03 25.40 13.76
C GLN A 99 5.17 24.37 13.06
N PRO A 100 3.88 24.67 12.81
CA PRO A 100 3.04 23.83 11.97
C PRO A 100 3.60 23.68 10.55
N VAL A 101 3.39 22.50 9.97
CA VAL A 101 3.83 22.18 8.59
C VAL A 101 2.63 21.75 7.77
N SER A 102 2.50 22.30 6.56
CA SER A 102 1.53 21.81 5.58
C SER A 102 2.14 20.67 4.78
N LEU A 103 1.48 19.53 4.80
CA LEU A 103 1.79 18.38 3.96
C LEU A 103 0.75 18.28 2.84
N LYS A 104 1.19 18.32 1.59
CA LYS A 104 0.32 18.23 0.41
C LYS A 104 0.52 16.89 -0.29
N LEU A 105 -0.57 16.19 -0.56
CA LEU A 105 -0.55 14.99 -1.38
C LEU A 105 -0.51 15.38 -2.86
N LEU A 106 0.55 15.00 -3.56
CA LEU A 106 0.70 15.24 -5.00
C LEU A 106 0.01 14.15 -5.81
N SER A 107 0.14 12.91 -5.39
CA SER A 107 -0.50 11.73 -5.96
C SER A 107 -0.57 10.65 -4.90
N GLY A 108 -1.56 9.77 -4.95
CA GLY A 108 -1.65 8.67 -4.00
C GLY A 108 -2.79 7.72 -4.30
N SER A 109 -2.54 6.45 -4.06
CA SER A 109 -3.53 5.40 -4.21
C SER A 109 -3.38 4.37 -3.12
N THR A 110 -4.49 3.78 -2.71
CA THR A 110 -4.56 2.64 -1.80
C THR A 110 -5.45 1.57 -2.40
N ALA A 111 -5.13 0.32 -2.17
CA ALA A 111 -5.97 -0.80 -2.56
C ALA A 111 -5.86 -1.94 -1.56
N LEU A 112 -6.98 -2.58 -1.28
CA LEU A 112 -7.08 -3.79 -0.49
C LEU A 112 -7.33 -4.98 -1.44
N SER A 113 -6.63 -6.10 -1.23
CA SER A 113 -6.76 -7.30 -2.06
C SER A 113 -7.81 -8.28 -1.56
N GLN A 114 -8.54 -7.95 -0.52
CA GLN A 114 -9.54 -8.84 0.04
C GLN A 114 -10.74 -8.99 -0.89
N ALA A 115 -11.33 -10.20 -0.91
CA ALA A 115 -12.57 -10.45 -1.60
C ALA A 115 -13.68 -9.52 -1.08
N VAL A 116 -14.37 -8.86 -2.00
CA VAL A 116 -15.47 -7.94 -1.67
C VAL A 116 -16.71 -8.71 -1.22
N ASP A 117 -16.77 -9.99 -1.51
CA ASP A 117 -17.93 -10.85 -1.25
C ASP A 117 -17.60 -11.86 -0.11
N PRO A 118 -18.19 -11.70 1.08
CA PRO A 118 -17.91 -12.58 2.22
C PRO A 118 -18.26 -14.06 1.98
N GLY A 119 -18.98 -14.34 0.89
CA GLY A 119 -19.34 -15.71 0.50
C GLY A 119 -18.41 -16.35 -0.54
N GLN A 120 -17.51 -15.58 -1.12
CA GLN A 120 -16.50 -16.07 -2.06
C GLN A 120 -15.14 -16.19 -1.38
N ALA A 121 -14.96 -17.26 -0.64
CA ALA A 121 -13.65 -17.60 -0.12
C ALA A 121 -12.64 -17.67 -1.27
N GLY A 122 -11.66 -16.78 -1.28
CA GLY A 122 -10.46 -16.94 -2.05
C GLY A 122 -10.28 -16.13 -3.33
N ALA A 123 -10.95 -14.99 -3.51
CA ALA A 123 -10.53 -14.04 -4.53
C ALA A 123 -9.66 -12.93 -3.91
N PRO A 124 -8.36 -13.18 -3.64
CA PRO A 124 -7.48 -12.19 -3.01
C PRO A 124 -7.14 -11.03 -3.95
N PHE A 125 -7.69 -11.02 -5.16
CA PHE A 125 -7.31 -10.09 -6.21
C PHE A 125 -8.53 -9.42 -6.82
N LEU A 126 -8.38 -8.17 -7.23
CA LEU A 126 -9.39 -7.43 -7.97
C LEU A 126 -9.31 -7.75 -9.46
N PRO A 127 -10.46 -7.77 -10.18
CA PRO A 127 -10.44 -7.99 -11.60
C PRO A 127 -9.70 -6.84 -12.31
N LEU A 128 -8.88 -7.20 -13.29
CA LEU A 128 -8.28 -6.22 -14.21
C LEU A 128 -9.36 -5.56 -15.06
N PRO A 129 -9.10 -4.35 -15.60
CA PRO A 129 -10.00 -3.71 -16.54
C PRO A 129 -10.36 -4.65 -17.70
N ALA A 130 -11.57 -4.54 -18.20
CA ALA A 130 -12.11 -5.38 -19.29
C ALA A 130 -11.23 -5.41 -20.55
N LEU A 131 -10.50 -4.32 -20.82
CA LEU A 131 -9.52 -4.24 -21.91
C LEU A 131 -8.43 -5.32 -21.81
N MET A 132 -8.09 -5.76 -20.61
CA MET A 132 -7.06 -6.78 -20.36
C MET A 132 -7.67 -8.17 -20.14
N ALA A 133 -8.99 -8.25 -20.04
CA ALA A 133 -9.68 -9.52 -19.92
C ALA A 133 -9.69 -10.26 -21.28
N GLN A 134 -9.66 -11.58 -21.22
CA GLN A 134 -9.86 -12.43 -22.40
C GLN A 134 -11.28 -12.97 -22.41
N GLY A 135 -12.04 -12.61 -23.45
CA GLY A 135 -13.42 -13.03 -23.55
C GLY A 135 -14.26 -12.58 -22.36
N SER A 136 -15.10 -13.47 -21.85
CA SER A 136 -15.94 -13.23 -20.68
C SER A 136 -15.29 -13.58 -19.34
N THR A 137 -14.06 -14.12 -19.38
CA THR A 137 -13.37 -14.54 -18.14
C THR A 137 -12.54 -13.39 -17.59
N PRO A 138 -12.83 -12.89 -16.39
CA PRO A 138 -12.04 -11.83 -15.80
C PRO A 138 -10.63 -12.36 -15.43
N ILE A 139 -9.63 -11.51 -15.64
CA ILE A 139 -8.26 -11.72 -15.16
C ILE A 139 -8.12 -10.90 -13.88
N TYR A 140 -7.61 -11.52 -12.84
CA TYR A 140 -7.43 -10.88 -11.53
C TYR A 140 -5.97 -10.48 -11.32
N ALA A 141 -5.76 -9.33 -10.71
CA ALA A 141 -4.45 -8.84 -10.33
C ALA A 141 -4.43 -8.43 -8.86
N GLY A 142 -3.26 -8.51 -8.25
CA GLY A 142 -3.04 -8.09 -6.87
C GLY A 142 -3.24 -6.58 -6.67
N PRO A 143 -3.25 -6.12 -5.40
CA PRO A 143 -3.50 -4.73 -5.04
C PRO A 143 -2.47 -3.77 -5.64
N GLY A 144 -1.23 -4.21 -5.81
CA GLY A 144 -0.17 -3.41 -6.43
C GLY A 144 -0.48 -2.99 -7.86
N SER A 145 -1.08 -3.86 -8.66
CA SER A 145 -1.50 -3.53 -10.04
C SER A 145 -2.60 -2.47 -10.05
N ARG A 146 -3.51 -2.51 -9.09
CA ARG A 146 -4.55 -1.49 -8.96
C ARG A 146 -3.97 -0.14 -8.57
N VAL A 147 -3.13 -0.11 -7.56
CA VAL A 147 -2.44 1.10 -7.12
C VAL A 147 -1.63 1.72 -8.27
N ALA A 148 -0.86 0.91 -8.99
CA ALA A 148 -0.09 1.37 -10.15
C ALA A 148 -0.99 1.95 -11.25
N THR A 149 -2.11 1.32 -11.54
CA THR A 149 -3.06 1.80 -12.54
C THR A 149 -3.64 3.17 -12.17
N GLU A 150 -4.06 3.34 -10.91
CA GLU A 150 -4.60 4.61 -10.41
C GLU A 150 -3.54 5.73 -10.46
N LEU A 151 -2.31 5.43 -10.04
CA LEU A 151 -1.20 6.39 -10.11
C LEU A 151 -0.88 6.81 -11.54
N LEU A 152 -0.82 5.88 -12.49
CA LEU A 152 -0.59 6.15 -13.90
C LEU A 152 -1.73 6.95 -14.52
N ALA A 153 -2.97 6.68 -14.10
CA ALA A 153 -4.16 7.44 -14.51
C ALA A 153 -4.26 8.80 -13.78
N ARG A 154 -3.33 9.14 -12.90
CA ARG A 154 -3.36 10.35 -12.05
C ARG A 154 -4.64 10.45 -11.21
N GLN A 155 -5.17 9.32 -10.82
CA GLN A 155 -6.29 9.23 -9.90
C GLN A 155 -5.77 9.26 -8.47
N ARG A 156 -6.63 9.71 -7.56
CA ARG A 156 -6.38 9.68 -6.13
C ARG A 156 -7.50 8.89 -5.49
N SER A 157 -7.14 7.92 -4.63
CA SER A 157 -8.13 7.20 -3.85
C SER A 157 -8.93 8.15 -2.96
N ALA A 158 -10.22 7.89 -2.83
CA ALA A 158 -11.15 8.77 -2.13
C ALA A 158 -10.82 8.94 -0.64
N GLU A 159 -10.18 7.92 -0.05
CA GLU A 159 -9.75 7.88 1.34
C GLU A 159 -8.59 8.83 1.64
N LEU A 160 -7.88 9.30 0.60
CA LEU A 160 -6.70 10.13 0.75
C LEU A 160 -7.07 11.62 0.65
N PRO A 161 -6.93 12.42 1.74
CA PRO A 161 -7.08 13.87 1.67
C PRO A 161 -6.06 14.53 0.74
N ALA A 162 -6.36 15.71 0.25
CA ALA A 162 -5.43 16.48 -0.58
C ALA A 162 -4.26 17.07 0.22
N SER A 163 -4.47 17.32 1.51
CA SER A 163 -3.46 17.92 2.38
C SER A 163 -3.79 17.70 3.86
N TRP A 164 -2.76 17.87 4.68
CA TRP A 164 -2.84 17.87 6.14
C TRP A 164 -2.09 19.06 6.71
N THR A 165 -2.53 19.55 7.85
CA THR A 165 -1.74 20.44 8.69
C THR A 165 -1.17 19.65 9.85
N LEU A 166 0.13 19.54 9.91
CA LEU A 166 0.85 18.85 10.98
C LEU A 166 1.15 19.86 12.08
N SER A 167 0.65 19.63 13.28
CA SER A 167 0.89 20.49 14.44
C SER A 167 2.04 19.97 15.30
N PRO A 168 2.87 20.86 15.87
CA PRO A 168 3.91 20.46 16.82
C PRO A 168 3.29 19.79 18.06
N GLY A 169 4.07 18.90 18.68
CA GLY A 169 3.71 18.28 19.95
C GLY A 169 2.90 17.00 19.88
N ALA A 170 2.22 16.72 18.75
CA ALA A 170 1.50 15.47 18.57
C ALA A 170 1.58 14.99 17.11
N PRO A 171 1.68 13.67 16.87
CA PRO A 171 1.54 13.14 15.53
C PRO A 171 0.13 13.35 14.97
N THR A 172 0.08 13.67 13.67
CA THR A 172 -1.16 13.71 12.91
C THR A 172 -1.34 12.40 12.16
N THR A 173 -2.49 11.80 12.25
CA THR A 173 -2.84 10.62 11.46
C THR A 173 -3.13 11.05 10.02
N LEU A 174 -2.35 10.53 9.07
CA LEU A 174 -2.53 10.80 7.65
C LEU A 174 -3.60 9.89 7.05
N ILE A 175 -3.55 8.61 7.39
CA ILE A 175 -4.50 7.60 6.94
C ILE A 175 -4.57 6.46 7.95
N VAL A 176 -5.72 5.81 8.02
CA VAL A 176 -5.94 4.54 8.73
C VAL A 176 -6.69 3.61 7.81
N LEU A 177 -6.16 2.42 7.59
CA LEU A 177 -6.74 1.40 6.73
C LEU A 177 -6.96 0.10 7.50
N PRO A 178 -8.11 -0.56 7.35
CA PRO A 178 -8.31 -1.88 7.91
C PRO A 178 -7.52 -2.91 7.09
N LEU A 179 -6.89 -3.84 7.80
CA LEU A 179 -6.29 -5.05 7.27
C LEU A 179 -7.05 -6.24 7.86
N PRO A 180 -8.17 -6.64 7.29
CA PRO A 180 -8.88 -7.84 7.70
C PRO A 180 -8.12 -9.10 7.27
N VAL A 181 -8.40 -10.21 7.92
CA VAL A 181 -7.89 -11.55 7.55
C VAL A 181 -8.76 -12.15 6.48
#